data_f7e3f9f48398ea88ad062c155d9d0650
#
_entry.id   f7e3f9f48398ea88ad062c155d9d0650
#
_cell.length_a   1.000
_cell.length_b   1.000
_cell.length_c   1.000
_cell.angle_alpha   90.00
_cell.angle_beta   90.00
_cell.angle_gamma   90.00
#
_symmetry.space_group_name_H-M   'P 1'
#
loop_
_entity.id
_entity.type
_entity.pdbx_description
1 polymer ?
#
loop_
_entity_poly.entity_id
_entity_poly.type
_entity_poly.pdbx_seq_one_letter_code
_entity_poly.pdbx_strand_id
1 'polypeptide(L)'
;ASQGYAGKTDVITELAQTSFLRYTTDRIASQTDQEYASFASLPPDLRDSSIAYISSIHSKLETLGYEVLPAGSCYPERCVTAFTASEVECLAILEHRRWLRERQRAGWRYGTAKDVERRRSPYMVPWEELPDRAKEWNRSAVRSIPSLLASVNLAVVK
;
A
#
# COMPACT_ATOMS: atom_id res chain seq x y z
N ALA A 1 18.82 -19.08 17.39
CA ALA A 1 18.24 -19.10 16.03
C ALA A 1 16.93 -18.29 15.89
N SER A 2 16.57 -17.40 16.84
CA SER A 2 15.30 -16.66 16.80
C SER A 2 15.43 -15.13 16.57
N GLN A 3 16.58 -14.66 16.12
CA GLN A 3 16.81 -13.21 15.91
C GLN A 3 16.34 -12.66 14.56
N GLY A 4 15.89 -13.51 13.63
CA GLY A 4 15.50 -13.06 12.28
C GLY A 4 14.10 -12.51 12.14
N TYR A 5 13.17 -12.78 13.06
CA TYR A 5 11.77 -12.40 12.95
C TYR A 5 11.41 -11.05 13.58
N ALA A 6 12.06 -10.67 14.66
CA ALA A 6 11.81 -9.40 15.34
C ALA A 6 12.17 -8.20 14.46
N GLY A 7 13.31 -8.24 13.78
CA GLY A 7 13.76 -7.15 12.91
C GLY A 7 12.85 -6.90 11.69
N LYS A 8 12.23 -7.94 11.14
CA LYS A 8 11.30 -7.80 10.00
C LYS A 8 9.98 -7.14 10.41
N THR A 9 9.48 -7.46 11.59
CA THR A 9 8.23 -6.88 12.12
C THR A 9 8.39 -5.39 12.38
N ASP A 10 9.53 -4.98 12.91
CA ASP A 10 9.83 -3.57 13.18
C ASP A 10 9.93 -2.75 11.88
N VAL A 11 10.60 -3.27 10.86
CA VAL A 11 10.70 -2.63 9.53
C VAL A 11 9.33 -2.50 8.87
N ILE A 12 8.51 -3.55 8.91
CA ILE A 12 7.14 -3.51 8.36
C ILE A 12 6.31 -2.46 9.09
N THR A 13 6.39 -2.40 10.41
CA THR A 13 5.66 -1.40 11.22
C THR A 13 6.12 0.02 10.89
N GLU A 14 7.42 0.25 10.79
CA GLU A 14 7.99 1.55 10.42
C GLU A 14 7.53 1.99 9.02
N LEU A 15 7.55 1.09 8.05
CA LEU A 15 7.04 1.34 6.71
C LEU A 15 5.54 1.65 6.71
N ALA A 16 4.76 0.91 7.50
CA ALA A 16 3.33 1.15 7.63
C ALA A 16 3.04 2.54 8.21
N GLN A 17 3.79 2.96 9.22
CA GLN A 17 3.69 4.31 9.80
C GLN A 17 4.06 5.40 8.79
N THR A 18 5.13 5.21 8.03
CA THR A 18 5.56 6.16 6.99
C THR A 18 4.54 6.24 5.86
N SER A 19 4.02 5.11 5.42
CA SER A 19 2.97 5.04 4.42
C SER A 19 1.68 5.73 4.89
N PHE A 20 1.31 5.52 6.14
CA PHE A 20 0.17 6.19 6.75
C PHE A 20 0.32 7.72 6.75
N LEU A 21 1.49 8.23 7.14
CA LEU A 21 1.76 9.66 7.15
C LEU A 21 1.63 10.27 5.75
N ARG A 22 2.18 9.63 4.73
CA ARG A 22 2.05 10.08 3.33
C ARG A 22 0.59 10.05 2.87
N TYR A 23 -0.09 8.94 3.11
CA TYR A 23 -1.49 8.78 2.73
C TYR A 23 -2.39 9.80 3.41
N THR A 24 -2.12 10.13 4.68
CA THR A 24 -2.86 11.14 5.42
C THR A 24 -2.61 12.54 4.85
N THR A 25 -1.37 12.84 4.49
CA THR A 25 -1.02 14.12 3.85
C THR A 25 -1.75 14.30 2.52
N ASP A 26 -1.77 13.26 1.69
CA ASP A 26 -2.47 13.28 0.40
C ASP A 26 -4.00 13.37 0.57
N ARG A 27 -4.53 12.74 1.61
CA ARG A 27 -5.96 12.75 1.93
C ARG A 27 -6.45 14.06 2.56
N ILE A 28 -5.64 14.73 3.35
CA ILE A 28 -5.97 16.06 3.88
C ILE A 28 -6.21 17.03 2.72
N ALA A 29 -5.48 16.86 1.62
CA ALA A 29 -5.71 17.61 0.39
C ALA A 29 -7.01 17.23 -0.34
N SER A 30 -7.64 16.08 -0.02
CA SER A 30 -8.76 15.52 -0.78
C SER A 30 -10.08 15.34 -0.01
N GLN A 31 -10.24 15.93 1.17
CA GLN A 31 -11.49 15.92 1.98
C GLN A 31 -11.91 14.54 2.51
N THR A 32 -11.51 14.18 3.70
CA THR A 32 -12.16 13.12 4.47
C THR A 32 -12.37 13.55 5.91
N ASP A 33 -13.59 13.28 6.40
CA ASP A 33 -14.12 13.77 7.67
C ASP A 33 -13.51 13.15 8.94
N GLN A 34 -12.44 12.36 8.85
CA GLN A 34 -11.77 11.79 10.00
C GLN A 34 -10.26 11.92 9.88
N GLU A 35 -9.69 12.81 10.71
CA GLU A 35 -8.26 12.93 10.91
C GLU A 35 -7.81 11.97 12.02
N TYR A 36 -6.86 11.12 11.70
CA TYR A 36 -6.15 10.33 12.69
C TYR A 36 -4.78 10.98 12.94
N ALA A 37 -4.52 11.35 14.18
CA ALA A 37 -3.32 12.09 14.54
C ALA A 37 -2.03 11.26 14.40
N SER A 38 -2.11 9.93 14.45
CA SER A 38 -0.96 9.04 14.33
C SER A 38 -1.39 7.64 13.89
N PHE A 39 -0.43 6.84 13.42
CA PHE A 39 -0.65 5.42 13.11
C PHE A 39 -1.19 4.65 14.33
N ALA A 40 -0.66 4.94 15.52
CA ALA A 40 -1.11 4.29 16.76
C ALA A 40 -2.56 4.61 17.13
N SER A 41 -3.10 5.76 16.68
CA SER A 41 -4.48 6.17 16.93
C SER A 41 -5.48 5.57 15.94
N LEU A 42 -5.01 4.90 14.89
CA LEU A 42 -5.89 4.20 13.95
C LEU A 42 -6.66 3.07 14.64
N PRO A 43 -7.93 2.84 14.25
CA PRO A 43 -8.62 1.61 14.61
C PRO A 43 -7.79 0.37 14.21
N PRO A 44 -7.85 -0.73 14.98
CA PRO A 44 -7.05 -1.94 14.71
C PRO A 44 -7.19 -2.48 13.29
N ASP A 45 -8.38 -2.47 12.73
CA ASP A 45 -8.64 -2.93 11.35
C ASP A 45 -7.95 -2.06 10.29
N LEU A 46 -7.86 -0.75 10.49
CA LEU A 46 -7.14 0.15 9.59
C LEU A 46 -5.63 0.01 9.73
N ARG A 47 -5.12 -0.22 10.96
CA ARG A 47 -3.70 -0.54 11.16
C ARG A 47 -3.32 -1.85 10.46
N ASP A 48 -4.13 -2.88 10.65
CA ASP A 48 -3.92 -4.19 10.02
C ASP A 48 -3.98 -4.10 8.51
N SER A 49 -4.87 -3.29 7.95
CA SER A 49 -4.95 -3.01 6.51
C SER A 49 -3.67 -2.34 5.98
N SER A 50 -3.13 -1.38 6.70
CA SER A 50 -1.87 -0.72 6.35
C SER A 50 -0.70 -1.70 6.39
N ILE A 51 -0.61 -2.54 7.41
CA ILE A 51 0.42 -3.57 7.53
C ILE A 51 0.28 -4.60 6.40
N ALA A 52 -0.94 -5.03 6.09
CA ALA A 52 -1.20 -5.97 5.00
C ALA A 52 -0.78 -5.39 3.64
N TYR A 53 -1.04 -4.11 3.40
CA TYR A 53 -0.55 -3.41 2.20
C TYR A 53 0.97 -3.49 2.08
N ILE A 54 1.69 -3.08 3.12
CA ILE A 54 3.15 -3.08 3.15
C ILE A 54 3.70 -4.50 2.98
N SER A 55 3.12 -5.48 3.66
CA SER A 55 3.52 -6.89 3.55
C SER A 55 3.34 -7.46 2.15
N SER A 56 2.42 -6.90 1.36
CA SER A 56 2.17 -7.32 -0.02
C SER A 56 3.14 -6.74 -1.04
N ILE A 57 3.94 -5.74 -0.67
CA ILE A 57 4.85 -5.05 -1.60
C ILE A 57 5.84 -6.03 -2.23
N HIS A 58 6.42 -6.91 -1.43
CA HIS A 58 7.40 -7.88 -1.90
C HIS A 58 6.83 -8.76 -3.02
N SER A 59 5.67 -9.36 -2.82
CA SER A 59 5.03 -10.21 -3.84
C SER A 59 4.59 -9.44 -5.08
N LYS A 60 4.18 -8.18 -4.92
CA LYS A 60 3.90 -7.30 -6.07
C LYS A 60 5.14 -7.07 -6.92
N LEU A 61 6.28 -6.78 -6.29
CA LEU A 61 7.55 -6.54 -6.99
C LEU A 61 8.06 -7.82 -7.66
N GLU A 62 7.92 -8.97 -7.02
CA GLU A 62 8.25 -10.27 -7.61
C GLU A 62 7.47 -10.52 -8.91
N THR A 63 6.23 -10.11 -8.99
CA THR A 63 5.40 -10.23 -10.21
C THR A 63 6.04 -9.51 -11.39
N LEU A 64 6.76 -8.42 -11.15
CA LEU A 64 7.49 -7.68 -12.20
C LEU A 64 8.95 -8.15 -12.37
N GLY A 65 9.39 -9.15 -11.61
CA GLY A 65 10.77 -9.64 -11.64
C GLY A 65 11.75 -8.76 -10.85
N TYR A 66 11.26 -7.95 -9.94
CA TYR A 66 12.09 -7.10 -9.08
C TYR A 66 12.36 -7.76 -7.73
N GLU A 67 13.49 -7.40 -7.14
CA GLU A 67 13.89 -7.79 -5.79
C GLU A 67 13.95 -6.57 -4.87
N VAL A 68 13.89 -6.82 -3.56
CA VAL A 68 14.14 -5.81 -2.53
C VAL A 68 15.42 -6.16 -1.80
N LEU A 69 16.40 -5.28 -1.85
CA LEU A 69 17.71 -5.46 -1.23
C LEU A 69 18.06 -4.24 -0.36
N PRO A 70 18.99 -4.39 0.61
CA PRO A 70 19.55 -3.25 1.30
C PRO A 70 20.14 -2.24 0.31
N ALA A 71 19.88 -0.94 0.51
CA ALA A 71 20.23 0.10 -0.44
C ALA A 71 21.73 0.17 -0.76
N GLY A 72 22.59 -0.13 0.21
CA GLY A 72 24.03 -0.13 0.03
C GLY A 72 24.60 -1.37 -0.67
N SER A 73 23.78 -2.38 -0.96
CA SER A 73 24.23 -3.66 -1.54
C SER A 73 23.95 -3.80 -3.03
N CYS A 74 23.34 -2.80 -3.68
CA CYS A 74 23.04 -2.85 -5.10
C CYS A 74 23.86 -1.84 -5.92
N TYR A 75 24.16 -2.22 -7.14
CA TYR A 75 24.78 -1.29 -8.09
C TYR A 75 23.73 -0.24 -8.53
N PRO A 76 24.13 1.05 -8.59
CA PRO A 76 23.18 2.13 -8.95
C PRO A 76 22.42 1.91 -10.25
N GLU A 77 23.06 1.31 -11.25
CA GLU A 77 22.44 1.03 -12.55
C GLU A 77 21.34 -0.05 -12.50
N ARG A 78 21.30 -0.84 -11.44
CA ARG A 78 20.27 -1.86 -11.23
C ARG A 78 19.15 -1.39 -10.31
N CYS A 79 19.32 -0.26 -9.64
CA CYS A 79 18.33 0.28 -8.73
C CYS A 79 17.18 0.90 -9.51
N VAL A 80 15.94 0.57 -9.12
CA VAL A 80 14.72 1.11 -9.71
C VAL A 80 14.18 2.20 -8.80
N THR A 81 14.19 3.44 -9.27
CA THR A 81 13.70 4.61 -8.53
C THR A 81 12.30 5.04 -8.98
N ALA A 82 11.86 4.58 -10.14
CA ALA A 82 10.53 4.86 -10.67
C ALA A 82 10.07 3.69 -11.53
N PHE A 83 8.77 3.43 -11.53
CA PHE A 83 8.15 2.44 -12.41
C PHE A 83 7.69 3.07 -13.72
N THR A 84 7.63 2.28 -14.78
CA THR A 84 6.97 2.68 -16.03
C THR A 84 5.46 2.79 -15.82
N ALA A 85 4.76 3.47 -16.73
CA ALA A 85 3.31 3.56 -16.70
C ALA A 85 2.62 2.20 -16.70
N SER A 86 3.12 1.25 -17.48
CA SER A 86 2.61 -0.13 -17.53
C SER A 86 2.81 -0.87 -16.22
N GLU A 87 3.96 -0.69 -15.58
CA GLU A 87 4.27 -1.28 -14.29
C GLU A 87 3.38 -0.71 -13.18
N VAL A 88 3.19 0.62 -13.17
CA VAL A 88 2.26 1.27 -12.24
C VAL A 88 0.85 0.71 -12.39
N GLU A 89 0.36 0.58 -13.61
CA GLU A 89 -0.97 0.02 -13.86
C GLU A 89 -1.10 -1.41 -13.36
N CYS A 90 -0.12 -2.26 -13.65
CA CYS A 90 -0.07 -3.65 -13.18
C CYS A 90 -0.10 -3.73 -11.64
N LEU A 91 0.74 -2.96 -10.97
CA LEU A 91 0.81 -2.94 -9.50
C LEU A 91 -0.46 -2.37 -8.88
N ALA A 92 -1.05 -1.35 -9.49
CA ALA A 92 -2.30 -0.73 -9.02
C ALA A 92 -3.49 -1.72 -9.09
N ILE A 93 -3.58 -2.49 -10.16
CA ILE A 93 -4.59 -3.55 -10.30
C ILE A 93 -4.39 -4.62 -9.22
N LEU A 94 -3.17 -5.06 -8.97
CA LEU A 94 -2.85 -6.02 -7.91
C LEU A 94 -3.26 -5.48 -6.53
N GLU A 95 -2.99 -4.20 -6.28
CA GLU A 95 -3.36 -3.57 -5.01
C GLU A 95 -4.86 -3.51 -4.83
N HIS A 96 -5.60 -3.10 -5.85
CA HIS A 96 -7.06 -3.09 -5.76
C HIS A 96 -7.64 -4.47 -5.50
N ARG A 97 -7.13 -5.50 -6.17
CA ARG A 97 -7.55 -6.89 -5.95
C ARG A 97 -7.26 -7.36 -4.53
N ARG A 98 -6.08 -7.02 -4.00
CA ARG A 98 -5.73 -7.32 -2.61
C ARG A 98 -6.69 -6.67 -1.63
N TRP A 99 -6.90 -5.36 -1.79
CA TRP A 99 -7.81 -4.56 -0.96
C TRP A 99 -9.24 -5.11 -1.00
N LEU A 100 -9.73 -5.42 -2.19
CA LEU A 100 -11.08 -5.96 -2.40
C LEU A 100 -11.28 -7.29 -1.65
N ARG A 101 -10.32 -8.20 -1.73
CA ARG A 101 -10.36 -9.48 -1.01
C ARG A 101 -10.36 -9.27 0.51
N GLU A 102 -9.50 -8.40 0.99
CA GLU A 102 -9.43 -8.06 2.42
C GLU A 102 -10.76 -7.54 2.94
N ARG A 103 -11.36 -6.60 2.22
CA ARG A 103 -12.65 -6.02 2.58
C ARG A 103 -13.79 -7.03 2.50
N GLN A 104 -13.81 -7.88 1.49
CA GLN A 104 -14.78 -8.96 1.37
C GLN A 104 -14.71 -9.93 2.57
N ARG A 105 -13.50 -10.31 2.99
CA ARG A 105 -13.30 -11.15 4.17
C ARG A 105 -13.77 -10.48 5.45
N ALA A 106 -13.66 -9.16 5.53
CA ALA A 106 -14.15 -8.38 6.66
C ALA A 106 -15.66 -8.11 6.60
N GLY A 107 -16.37 -8.65 5.61
CA GLY A 107 -17.82 -8.54 5.49
C GLY A 107 -18.31 -7.32 4.72
N TRP A 108 -17.40 -6.58 4.07
CA TRP A 108 -17.79 -5.44 3.25
C TRP A 108 -18.45 -5.89 1.94
N ARG A 109 -19.40 -5.09 1.48
CA ARG A 109 -20.13 -5.31 0.23
C ARG A 109 -20.29 -3.98 -0.51
N TYR A 110 -20.64 -4.06 -1.78
CA TYR A 110 -20.97 -2.90 -2.59
C TYR A 110 -22.18 -2.13 -2.01
N GLY A 111 -22.10 -0.82 -2.05
CA GLY A 111 -23.20 0.10 -1.78
C GLY A 111 -22.95 1.41 -2.51
N THR A 112 -24.00 2.15 -2.82
CA THR A 112 -23.91 3.39 -3.61
C THR A 112 -23.22 4.52 -2.85
N ALA A 113 -23.15 4.44 -1.52
CA ALA A 113 -22.43 5.37 -0.66
C ALA A 113 -21.65 4.61 0.41
N LYS A 114 -20.59 5.22 0.93
CA LYS A 114 -19.81 4.64 2.03
C LYS A 114 -20.65 4.62 3.31
N ASP A 115 -20.80 3.43 3.89
CA ASP A 115 -21.48 3.20 5.16
C ASP A 115 -20.64 2.25 6.01
N VAL A 116 -19.96 2.78 7.01
CA VAL A 116 -19.05 2.02 7.86
C VAL A 116 -19.81 1.05 8.76
N GLU A 117 -20.96 1.46 9.28
CA GLU A 117 -21.79 0.62 10.17
C GLU A 117 -22.31 -0.63 9.45
N ARG A 118 -22.78 -0.45 8.23
CA ARG A 118 -23.28 -1.54 7.40
C ARG A 118 -22.22 -2.20 6.53
N ARG A 119 -20.98 -1.70 6.58
CA ARG A 119 -19.85 -2.17 5.76
C ARG A 119 -20.19 -2.15 4.27
N ARG A 120 -20.54 -0.97 3.77
CA ARG A 120 -20.82 -0.72 2.35
C ARG A 120 -19.85 0.30 1.80
N SER A 121 -19.39 0.05 0.57
CA SER A 121 -18.52 0.98 -0.14
C SER A 121 -18.80 0.93 -1.65
N PRO A 122 -18.81 2.09 -2.33
CA PRO A 122 -18.96 2.14 -3.78
C PRO A 122 -17.74 1.61 -4.53
N TYR A 123 -16.62 1.42 -3.84
CA TYR A 123 -15.37 0.92 -4.43
C TYR A 123 -15.24 -0.61 -4.36
N MET A 124 -16.25 -1.31 -3.84
CA MET A 124 -16.32 -2.78 -3.80
C MET A 124 -16.74 -3.33 -5.17
N VAL A 125 -15.98 -3.01 -6.20
CA VAL A 125 -16.20 -3.38 -7.60
C VAL A 125 -14.88 -3.81 -8.23
N PRO A 126 -14.91 -4.57 -9.36
CA PRO A 126 -13.70 -4.88 -10.12
C PRO A 126 -12.99 -3.62 -10.60
N TRP A 127 -11.70 -3.74 -10.92
CA TRP A 127 -10.87 -2.64 -11.39
C TRP A 127 -11.51 -1.87 -12.57
N GLU A 128 -12.08 -2.60 -13.51
CA GLU A 128 -12.68 -2.02 -14.72
C GLU A 128 -13.86 -1.11 -14.43
N GLU A 129 -14.54 -1.33 -13.31
CA GLU A 129 -15.71 -0.54 -12.89
C GLU A 129 -15.34 0.56 -11.88
N LEU A 130 -14.06 0.63 -11.43
CA LEU A 130 -13.63 1.68 -10.54
C LEU A 130 -13.67 3.05 -11.23
N PRO A 131 -14.13 4.09 -10.53
CA PRO A 131 -13.94 5.47 -10.99
C PRO A 131 -12.46 5.80 -11.16
N ASP A 132 -12.11 6.64 -12.13
CA ASP A 132 -10.72 7.05 -12.40
C ASP A 132 -10.04 7.63 -11.16
N ARG A 133 -10.76 8.35 -10.34
CA ARG A 133 -10.27 8.88 -9.06
C ARG A 133 -9.78 7.77 -8.14
N ALA A 134 -10.52 6.69 -8.01
CA ALA A 134 -10.15 5.56 -7.15
C ALA A 134 -8.99 4.76 -7.77
N LYS A 135 -8.96 4.61 -9.09
CA LYS A 135 -7.80 4.04 -9.79
C LYS A 135 -6.53 4.85 -9.52
N GLU A 136 -6.63 6.17 -9.57
CA GLU A 136 -5.48 7.05 -9.32
C GLU A 136 -4.98 6.96 -7.87
N TRP A 137 -5.83 6.74 -6.89
CA TRP A 137 -5.39 6.45 -5.51
C TRP A 137 -4.47 5.22 -5.46
N ASN A 138 -4.85 4.15 -6.15
CA ASN A 138 -4.04 2.94 -6.22
C ASN A 138 -2.73 3.18 -6.99
N ARG A 139 -2.77 3.92 -8.09
CA ARG A 139 -1.57 4.27 -8.87
C ARG A 139 -0.60 5.11 -8.05
N SER A 140 -1.10 6.11 -7.36
CA SER A 140 -0.31 6.98 -6.50
C SER A 140 0.37 6.19 -5.38
N ALA A 141 -0.36 5.28 -4.75
CA ALA A 141 0.19 4.41 -3.71
C ALA A 141 1.37 3.58 -4.24
N VAL A 142 1.21 2.91 -5.38
CA VAL A 142 2.27 2.05 -5.93
C VAL A 142 3.46 2.84 -6.49
N ARG A 143 3.24 4.04 -7.03
CA ARG A 143 4.35 4.94 -7.44
C ARG A 143 5.25 5.31 -6.28
N SER A 144 4.73 5.34 -5.07
CA SER A 144 5.47 5.69 -3.87
C SER A 144 6.36 4.57 -3.33
N ILE A 145 6.22 3.33 -3.82
CA ILE A 145 6.93 2.16 -3.30
C ILE A 145 8.46 2.36 -3.29
N PRO A 146 9.13 2.80 -4.37
CA PRO A 146 10.59 2.95 -4.32
C PRO A 146 11.05 3.94 -3.24
N SER A 147 10.40 5.09 -3.11
CA SER A 147 10.80 6.08 -2.10
C SER A 147 10.39 5.67 -0.69
N LEU A 148 9.31 4.92 -0.53
CA LEU A 148 8.91 4.34 0.75
C LEU A 148 9.97 3.35 1.25
N LEU A 149 10.43 2.44 0.40
CA LEU A 149 11.48 1.49 0.73
C LEU A 149 12.82 2.20 1.00
N ALA A 150 13.15 3.24 0.24
CA ALA A 150 14.35 4.04 0.47
C ALA A 150 14.37 4.71 1.84
N SER A 151 13.21 5.06 2.41
CA SER A 151 13.10 5.65 3.74
C SER A 151 13.55 4.73 4.87
N VAL A 152 13.65 3.43 4.62
CA VAL A 152 14.16 2.42 5.56
C VAL A 152 15.39 1.68 5.00
N ASN A 153 16.17 2.35 4.14
CA ASN A 153 17.40 1.84 3.56
C ASN A 153 17.24 0.55 2.73
N LEU A 154 16.10 0.41 2.07
CA LEU A 154 15.85 -0.66 1.12
C LEU A 154 15.77 -0.10 -0.31
N ALA A 155 16.08 -0.92 -1.28
CA ALA A 155 16.03 -0.56 -2.70
C ALA A 155 15.29 -1.62 -3.51
N VAL A 156 14.57 -1.16 -4.53
CA VAL A 156 14.02 -2.02 -5.58
C VAL A 156 15.12 -2.26 -6.60
N VAL A 157 15.36 -3.51 -6.93
CA VAL A 157 16.45 -3.93 -7.82
C VAL A 157 15.93 -4.83 -8.93
N LYS A 158 16.39 -4.55 -10.13
CA LYS A 158 16.10 -5.37 -11.31
C LYS A 158 17.03 -6.55 -11.45
#